data_777d2c3b208e141b4e35e92b87d3f200
#
_entry.id   777d2c3b208e141b4e35e92b87d3f200
#
_cell.length_a   1.000
_cell.length_b   1.000
_cell.length_c   1.000
_cell.angle_alpha   90.00
_cell.angle_beta   90.00
_cell.angle_gamma   90.00
#
_symmetry.space_group_name_H-M   'P 1'
#
loop_
_entity.id
_entity.type
_entity.pdbx_description
1 polymer ?
#
loop_
_entity_poly.entity_id
_entity_poly.type
_entity_poly.pdbx_seq_one_letter_code
_entity_poly.pdbx_strand_id
1 'polypeptide(L)'
;MFLRRLSIQWKITLLAGLCLLGVVALLVGLSVYRMQHSSVLVKSASTQMLDESARLRLEARGELQALRIQRYFMDAFQYGKGFSRQILFLRDQAQKRFLDAYDLREDLTRQVRTALAANPEVLGLYVVFEPNALDGKDELFVDQPALGSNDKGRFSLYWAQATPGQLESESMIESELADTSSGPSGAAYNAWYTCPKESGQPCVLDPYFDKVGERQLLMTSIAFPLELDGKVIGVMGLDINLSNLQALSEQGNRELYDGVGQVGILSPAGLFAGNSRDAGLLGKNLAKADPQHAGELLQLLAAGKSRLFNENDDLKVLQPLQPIPGAKPWGVLLEVPKSALLGPALALERQLDDMRREGTWVELGLGLGAAVLGLLVLWLSARGVTRPILGVAHMLRDIASGEGDLTQRLPHTGRDELGELAGWFNRFLDKLQPIIRDVKVSVRDARSTADQSAAISSQTSAGMQQQFREIDQVATASHEMTATAQDVARSAAQAADAARGADQATRDGLALIDRTTQSIDSLAANLTSAMGQV
;
A
#
# COMPACT_ATOMS: atom_id res chain seq x y z
N MET A 1 -47.63 -48.32 -26.49
CA MET A 1 -48.16 -49.09 -27.65
C MET A 1 -47.29 -48.92 -28.91
N PHE A 2 -46.51 -47.86 -29.02
CA PHE A 2 -45.60 -47.56 -30.16
C PHE A 2 -44.44 -48.56 -30.30
N LEU A 3 -43.81 -48.97 -29.20
CA LEU A 3 -42.65 -49.88 -29.18
C LEU A 3 -42.97 -51.32 -29.68
N ARG A 4 -44.24 -51.76 -29.69
CA ARG A 4 -44.59 -53.10 -30.16
C ARG A 4 -44.54 -53.26 -31.70
N ARG A 5 -44.58 -52.16 -32.49
CA ARG A 5 -44.58 -52.17 -33.97
C ARG A 5 -43.18 -51.94 -34.56
N LEU A 6 -42.15 -51.59 -33.75
CA LEU A 6 -40.80 -51.39 -34.21
C LEU A 6 -40.04 -52.71 -34.39
N SER A 7 -39.19 -52.78 -35.43
CA SER A 7 -38.29 -53.93 -35.62
C SER A 7 -37.33 -54.07 -34.41
N ILE A 8 -36.86 -55.28 -34.17
CA ILE A 8 -35.90 -55.56 -33.08
C ILE A 8 -34.71 -54.63 -33.14
N GLN A 9 -34.22 -54.31 -34.34
CA GLN A 9 -33.15 -53.37 -34.57
C GLN A 9 -33.44 -51.99 -33.96
N TRP A 10 -34.58 -51.41 -34.23
CA TRP A 10 -34.98 -50.12 -33.70
C TRP A 10 -35.25 -50.14 -32.20
N LYS A 11 -35.77 -51.26 -31.68
CA LYS A 11 -35.96 -51.40 -30.22
C LYS A 11 -34.64 -51.40 -29.46
N ILE A 12 -33.66 -52.17 -29.93
CA ILE A 12 -32.33 -52.25 -29.32
C ILE A 12 -31.62 -50.90 -29.42
N THR A 13 -31.61 -50.28 -30.61
CA THR A 13 -30.96 -48.98 -30.82
C THR A 13 -31.60 -47.87 -29.99
N LEU A 14 -32.92 -47.81 -29.89
CA LEU A 14 -33.64 -46.84 -29.09
C LEU A 14 -33.40 -47.02 -27.60
N LEU A 15 -33.49 -48.25 -27.08
CA LEU A 15 -33.32 -48.52 -25.66
C LEU A 15 -31.87 -48.30 -25.17
N ALA A 16 -30.91 -48.86 -25.92
CA ALA A 16 -29.51 -48.69 -25.62
C ALA A 16 -29.04 -47.22 -25.86
N GLY A 17 -29.56 -46.58 -26.90
CA GLY A 17 -29.28 -45.16 -27.19
C GLY A 17 -29.84 -44.24 -26.12
N LEU A 18 -31.02 -44.52 -25.58
CA LEU A 18 -31.60 -43.73 -24.48
C LEU A 18 -30.82 -43.89 -23.18
N CYS A 19 -30.35 -45.10 -22.88
CA CYS A 19 -29.45 -45.35 -21.76
C CYS A 19 -28.10 -44.62 -21.92
N LEU A 20 -27.52 -44.72 -23.12
CA LEU A 20 -26.25 -44.03 -23.41
C LEU A 20 -26.40 -42.51 -23.28
N LEU A 21 -27.47 -41.95 -23.90
CA LEU A 21 -27.76 -40.51 -23.79
C LEU A 21 -28.00 -40.10 -22.32
N GLY A 22 -28.67 -40.91 -21.53
CA GLY A 22 -28.89 -40.68 -20.10
C GLY A 22 -27.57 -40.65 -19.32
N VAL A 23 -26.66 -41.58 -19.58
CA VAL A 23 -25.36 -41.63 -18.93
C VAL A 23 -24.48 -40.44 -19.35
N VAL A 24 -24.43 -40.14 -20.66
CA VAL A 24 -23.66 -38.98 -21.14
C VAL A 24 -24.23 -37.67 -20.57
N ALA A 25 -25.56 -37.49 -20.59
CA ALA A 25 -26.19 -36.31 -20.02
C ALA A 25 -25.95 -36.18 -18.51
N LEU A 26 -25.95 -37.28 -17.78
CA LEU A 26 -25.66 -37.31 -16.34
C LEU A 26 -24.18 -36.96 -16.06
N LEU A 27 -23.25 -37.52 -16.81
CA LEU A 27 -21.83 -37.24 -16.66
C LEU A 27 -21.48 -35.78 -17.02
N VAL A 28 -22.00 -35.29 -18.16
CA VAL A 28 -21.79 -33.90 -18.55
C VAL A 28 -22.49 -32.96 -17.58
N GLY A 29 -23.71 -33.27 -17.14
CA GLY A 29 -24.43 -32.48 -16.13
C GLY A 29 -23.69 -32.42 -14.78
N LEU A 30 -23.14 -33.55 -14.34
CA LEU A 30 -22.37 -33.62 -13.10
C LEU A 30 -21.05 -32.86 -13.21
N SER A 31 -20.37 -32.94 -14.36
CA SER A 31 -19.13 -32.22 -14.64
C SER A 31 -19.37 -30.70 -14.65
N VAL A 32 -20.39 -30.25 -15.38
CA VAL A 32 -20.78 -28.83 -15.41
C VAL A 32 -21.19 -28.33 -14.01
N TYR A 33 -21.97 -29.12 -13.27
CA TYR A 33 -22.34 -28.78 -11.89
C TYR A 33 -21.12 -28.65 -10.97
N ARG A 34 -20.19 -29.59 -11.01
CA ARG A 34 -18.95 -29.54 -10.22
C ARG A 34 -18.10 -28.33 -10.61
N MET A 35 -17.96 -28.06 -11.89
CA MET A 35 -17.20 -26.91 -12.40
C MET A 35 -17.83 -25.58 -11.95
N GLN A 36 -19.16 -25.46 -11.99
CA GLN A 36 -19.86 -24.28 -11.46
C GLN A 36 -19.68 -24.12 -9.96
N HIS A 37 -19.82 -25.18 -9.19
CA HIS A 37 -19.69 -25.12 -7.73
C HIS A 37 -18.27 -24.82 -7.29
N SER A 38 -17.28 -25.44 -7.93
CA SER A 38 -15.85 -25.15 -7.69
C SER A 38 -15.48 -23.71 -8.04
N SER A 39 -15.99 -23.17 -9.16
CA SER A 39 -15.70 -21.81 -9.56
C SER A 39 -16.28 -20.76 -8.60
N VAL A 40 -17.48 -21.01 -8.06
CA VAL A 40 -18.10 -20.11 -7.05
C VAL A 40 -17.27 -20.08 -5.76
N LEU A 41 -16.80 -21.24 -5.29
CA LEU A 41 -15.94 -21.32 -4.09
C LEU A 41 -14.59 -20.62 -4.30
N VAL A 42 -13.94 -20.87 -5.43
CA VAL A 42 -12.67 -20.22 -5.78
C VAL A 42 -12.87 -18.71 -5.90
N LYS A 43 -13.94 -18.28 -6.58
CA LYS A 43 -14.26 -16.85 -6.75
C LYS A 43 -14.49 -16.16 -5.41
N SER A 44 -15.31 -16.72 -4.53
CA SER A 44 -15.59 -16.13 -3.22
C SER A 44 -14.35 -16.08 -2.34
N ALA A 45 -13.56 -17.16 -2.28
CA ALA A 45 -12.33 -17.21 -1.50
C ALA A 45 -11.26 -16.26 -2.05
N SER A 46 -11.10 -16.19 -3.39
CA SER A 46 -10.15 -15.26 -4.02
C SER A 46 -10.55 -13.81 -3.81
N THR A 47 -11.84 -13.47 -3.96
CA THR A 47 -12.33 -12.11 -3.75
C THR A 47 -12.13 -11.67 -2.30
N GLN A 48 -12.42 -12.55 -1.34
CA GLN A 48 -12.22 -12.24 0.08
C GLN A 48 -10.73 -12.05 0.41
N MET A 49 -9.87 -12.95 -0.06
CA MET A 49 -8.42 -12.86 0.17
C MET A 49 -7.80 -11.62 -0.49
N LEU A 50 -8.31 -11.23 -1.66
CA LEU A 50 -7.85 -10.05 -2.37
C LEU A 50 -8.35 -8.77 -1.73
N ASP A 51 -9.61 -8.72 -1.25
CA ASP A 51 -10.13 -7.59 -0.47
C ASP A 51 -9.32 -7.39 0.82
N GLU A 52 -9.04 -8.44 1.55
CA GLU A 52 -8.21 -8.38 2.76
C GLU A 52 -6.78 -7.94 2.45
N SER A 53 -6.16 -8.50 1.41
CA SER A 53 -4.83 -8.08 0.96
C SER A 53 -4.80 -6.63 0.48
N ALA A 54 -5.85 -6.17 -0.21
CA ALA A 54 -5.98 -4.79 -0.66
C ALA A 54 -6.10 -3.82 0.52
N ARG A 55 -6.87 -4.18 1.54
CA ARG A 55 -7.01 -3.40 2.80
C ARG A 55 -5.67 -3.27 3.52
N LEU A 56 -4.99 -4.38 3.76
CA LEU A 56 -3.68 -4.38 4.42
C LEU A 56 -2.64 -3.56 3.64
N ARG A 57 -2.64 -3.67 2.31
CA ARG A 57 -1.75 -2.86 1.46
C ARG A 57 -2.09 -1.38 1.52
N LEU A 58 -3.37 -1.01 1.54
CA LEU A 58 -3.78 0.38 1.63
C LEU A 58 -3.42 0.99 2.99
N GLU A 59 -3.62 0.25 4.08
CA GLU A 59 -3.21 0.65 5.43
C GLU A 59 -1.68 0.85 5.50
N ALA A 60 -0.90 -0.12 5.02
CA ALA A 60 0.55 -0.01 4.98
C ALA A 60 1.04 1.18 4.10
N ARG A 61 0.34 1.45 2.99
CA ARG A 61 0.62 2.63 2.17
C ARG A 61 0.25 3.93 2.89
N GLY A 62 -0.85 3.93 3.64
CA GLY A 62 -1.24 5.05 4.49
C GLY A 62 -0.19 5.36 5.55
N GLU A 63 0.29 4.35 6.24
CA GLU A 63 1.36 4.47 7.24
C GLU A 63 2.66 5.01 6.61
N LEU A 64 3.05 4.48 5.45
CA LEU A 64 4.24 4.97 4.75
C LEU A 64 4.13 6.45 4.37
N GLN A 65 2.96 6.88 3.86
CA GLN A 65 2.73 8.28 3.53
C GLN A 65 2.72 9.16 4.79
N ALA A 66 2.09 8.70 5.86
CA ALA A 66 2.09 9.39 7.15
C ALA A 66 3.52 9.59 7.69
N LEU A 67 4.36 8.55 7.62
CA LEU A 67 5.77 8.61 8.01
C LEU A 67 6.59 9.58 7.14
N ARG A 68 6.33 9.65 5.84
CA ARG A 68 7.00 10.62 4.95
C ARG A 68 6.66 12.06 5.31
N ILE A 69 5.39 12.33 5.56
CA ILE A 69 4.92 13.65 5.95
C ILE A 69 5.45 13.99 7.35
N GLN A 70 5.39 13.04 8.28
CA GLN A 70 5.98 13.22 9.61
C GLN A 70 7.46 13.54 9.53
N ARG A 71 8.21 12.83 8.70
CA ARG A 71 9.64 13.09 8.50
C ARG A 71 9.88 14.51 7.97
N TYR A 72 9.09 14.96 7.02
CA TYR A 72 9.19 16.32 6.49
C TYR A 72 9.02 17.38 7.60
N PHE A 73 8.00 17.23 8.46
CA PHE A 73 7.82 18.11 9.61
C PHE A 73 8.94 17.96 10.63
N MET A 74 9.42 16.74 10.87
CA MET A 74 10.51 16.50 11.82
C MET A 74 11.83 17.10 11.35
N ASP A 75 12.14 17.06 10.07
CA ASP A 75 13.34 17.68 9.52
C ASP A 75 13.27 19.20 9.71
N ALA A 76 12.13 19.83 9.39
CA ALA A 76 11.88 21.23 9.64
C ALA A 76 11.92 21.57 11.15
N PHE A 77 11.35 20.72 12.00
CA PHE A 77 11.40 20.87 13.46
C PHE A 77 12.82 20.82 14.00
N GLN A 78 13.64 19.87 13.57
CA GLN A 78 15.04 19.78 14.02
C GLN A 78 15.84 20.99 13.58
N TYR A 79 15.62 21.46 12.37
CA TYR A 79 16.23 22.69 11.87
C TYR A 79 15.83 23.88 12.74
N GLY A 80 14.54 24.12 12.94
CA GLY A 80 14.04 25.25 13.74
C GLY A 80 14.50 25.17 15.21
N LYS A 81 14.50 23.98 15.80
CA LYS A 81 15.00 23.76 17.15
C LYS A 81 16.50 24.06 17.28
N GLY A 82 17.29 23.72 16.27
CA GLY A 82 18.71 24.08 16.21
C GLY A 82 18.88 25.58 16.08
N PHE A 83 18.14 26.21 15.21
CA PHE A 83 18.20 27.64 14.96
C PHE A 83 17.69 28.47 16.14
N SER A 84 16.62 28.06 16.84
CA SER A 84 16.17 28.74 18.06
C SER A 84 17.25 28.79 19.17
N ARG A 85 18.00 27.69 19.33
CA ARG A 85 19.13 27.64 20.24
C ARG A 85 20.27 28.56 19.80
N GLN A 86 20.52 28.66 18.50
CA GLN A 86 21.53 29.57 17.96
C GLN A 86 21.16 31.03 18.23
N ILE A 87 19.89 31.41 18.05
CA ILE A 87 19.41 32.76 18.37
C ILE A 87 19.64 33.08 19.88
N LEU A 88 19.26 32.19 20.76
CA LEU A 88 19.46 32.35 22.19
C LEU A 88 20.96 32.44 22.57
N PHE A 89 21.79 31.61 21.94
CA PHE A 89 23.23 31.65 22.13
C PHE A 89 23.84 32.99 21.70
N LEU A 90 23.45 33.51 20.54
CA LEU A 90 23.93 34.81 20.05
C LEU A 90 23.54 35.94 21.01
N ARG A 91 22.29 35.93 21.47
CA ARG A 91 21.82 36.88 22.48
C ARG A 91 22.65 36.80 23.80
N ASP A 92 22.85 35.60 24.33
CA ASP A 92 23.64 35.38 25.53
C ASP A 92 25.09 35.85 25.39
N GLN A 93 25.72 35.53 24.23
CA GLN A 93 27.08 35.98 23.93
C GLN A 93 27.17 37.50 23.80
N ALA A 94 26.16 38.14 23.18
CA ALA A 94 26.13 39.60 23.07
C ALA A 94 26.05 40.26 24.46
N GLN A 95 25.20 39.74 25.34
CA GLN A 95 25.10 40.25 26.72
C GLN A 95 26.40 40.07 27.51
N LYS A 96 27.02 38.88 27.43
CA LYS A 96 28.29 38.60 28.16
C LYS A 96 29.46 39.41 27.65
N ARG A 97 29.46 39.77 26.35
CA ARG A 97 30.54 40.57 25.73
C ARG A 97 30.25 42.05 25.70
N PHE A 98 29.10 42.49 26.24
CA PHE A 98 28.66 43.89 26.20
C PHE A 98 28.61 44.44 24.76
N LEU A 99 28.16 43.59 23.82
CA LEU A 99 28.02 44.02 22.41
C LEU A 99 26.99 45.15 22.32
N ASP A 100 27.21 46.09 21.40
CA ASP A 100 26.22 47.12 21.16
C ASP A 100 24.90 46.53 20.64
N ALA A 101 23.78 47.11 21.04
CA ALA A 101 22.47 46.65 20.65
C ALA A 101 22.24 46.73 19.11
N TYR A 102 22.85 47.73 18.48
CA TYR A 102 22.84 47.89 17.03
C TYR A 102 23.50 46.65 16.37
N ASP A 103 24.73 46.33 16.77
CA ASP A 103 25.48 45.21 16.22
C ASP A 103 24.76 43.87 16.46
N LEU A 104 24.14 43.67 17.63
CA LEU A 104 23.36 42.49 17.93
C LEU A 104 22.17 42.34 16.97
N ARG A 105 21.41 43.41 16.75
CA ARG A 105 20.25 43.40 15.84
C ARG A 105 20.65 43.17 14.38
N GLU A 106 21.74 43.80 13.96
CA GLU A 106 22.31 43.60 12.61
C GLU A 106 22.78 42.13 12.46
N ASP A 107 23.48 41.59 13.43
CA ASP A 107 23.96 40.21 13.42
C ASP A 107 22.80 39.22 13.37
N LEU A 108 21.76 39.40 14.18
CA LEU A 108 20.57 38.56 14.17
C LEU A 108 19.85 38.63 12.84
N THR A 109 19.65 39.84 12.29
CA THR A 109 19.01 40.04 10.98
C THR A 109 19.79 39.33 9.88
N ARG A 110 21.12 39.43 9.88
CA ARG A 110 22.02 38.72 8.96
C ARG A 110 21.95 37.20 9.15
N GLN A 111 21.88 36.72 10.40
CA GLN A 111 21.77 35.28 10.68
C GLN A 111 20.45 34.68 10.18
N VAL A 112 19.31 35.33 10.44
CA VAL A 112 18.00 34.87 9.94
C VAL A 112 17.99 34.82 8.42
N ARG A 113 18.50 35.88 7.76
CA ARG A 113 18.62 35.93 6.30
C ARG A 113 19.48 34.78 5.76
N THR A 114 20.66 34.58 6.36
CA THR A 114 21.61 33.54 5.91
C THR A 114 21.04 32.14 6.13
N ALA A 115 20.37 31.91 7.25
CA ALA A 115 19.70 30.65 7.57
C ALA A 115 18.58 30.34 6.57
N LEU A 116 17.77 31.32 6.21
CA LEU A 116 16.72 31.14 5.19
C LEU A 116 17.34 30.90 3.80
N ALA A 117 18.35 31.67 3.41
CA ALA A 117 19.03 31.50 2.12
C ALA A 117 19.64 30.10 1.94
N ALA A 118 20.10 29.48 3.05
CA ALA A 118 20.65 28.14 3.04
C ALA A 118 19.59 27.03 2.92
N ASN A 119 18.30 27.37 3.06
CA ASN A 119 17.18 26.40 3.09
C ASN A 119 16.06 26.83 2.13
N PRO A 120 16.20 26.55 0.83
CA PRO A 120 15.23 26.98 -0.18
C PRO A 120 13.82 26.38 -0.01
N GLU A 121 13.68 25.31 0.77
CA GLU A 121 12.40 24.65 1.04
C GLU A 121 11.59 25.34 2.16
N VAL A 122 12.24 26.19 2.95
CA VAL A 122 11.60 26.99 3.99
C VAL A 122 11.07 28.28 3.35
N LEU A 123 9.78 28.56 3.54
CA LEU A 123 9.15 29.75 2.98
C LEU A 123 9.60 31.01 3.72
N GLY A 124 9.65 30.94 5.06
CA GLY A 124 10.01 32.06 5.89
C GLY A 124 10.61 31.66 7.22
N LEU A 125 11.36 32.57 7.81
CA LEU A 125 11.86 32.48 9.18
C LEU A 125 11.53 33.78 9.90
N TYR A 126 10.94 33.68 11.08
CA TYR A 126 10.66 34.81 11.92
C TYR A 126 11.27 34.67 13.32
N VAL A 127 11.60 35.79 13.90
CA VAL A 127 12.10 35.90 15.26
C VAL A 127 11.48 37.12 15.91
N VAL A 128 10.70 36.91 16.95
CA VAL A 128 10.01 37.95 17.72
C VAL A 128 10.44 37.83 19.16
N PHE A 129 11.07 38.86 19.71
CA PHE A 129 11.32 38.91 21.15
C PHE A 129 10.16 39.60 21.87
N GLU A 130 9.92 39.30 23.11
CA GLU A 130 9.03 40.07 23.98
C GLU A 130 9.57 41.50 24.17
N PRO A 131 8.72 42.46 24.51
CA PRO A 131 9.17 43.85 24.68
C PRO A 131 10.39 43.95 25.60
N ASN A 132 11.44 44.61 25.12
CA ASN A 132 12.75 44.77 25.77
C ASN A 132 13.47 43.45 26.11
N ALA A 133 13.02 42.31 25.60
CA ALA A 133 13.63 41.03 25.99
C ALA A 133 14.91 40.71 25.24
N LEU A 134 15.17 41.28 24.09
CA LEU A 134 16.41 41.06 23.33
C LEU A 134 17.60 41.73 24.03
N ASP A 135 17.56 43.04 24.19
CA ASP A 135 18.66 43.91 24.57
C ASP A 135 18.30 44.99 25.61
N GLY A 136 17.00 45.11 25.95
CA GLY A 136 16.47 46.12 26.85
C GLY A 136 16.42 47.55 26.27
N LYS A 137 16.51 47.71 24.95
CA LYS A 137 16.68 49.03 24.30
C LYS A 137 15.71 49.24 23.15
N ASP A 138 14.50 48.65 23.16
CA ASP A 138 13.52 48.74 22.06
C ASP A 138 13.23 50.21 21.70
N GLU A 139 13.14 51.09 22.68
CA GLU A 139 12.87 52.53 22.47
C GLU A 139 13.85 53.24 21.53
N LEU A 140 15.08 52.71 21.40
CA LEU A 140 16.12 53.27 20.52
C LEU A 140 15.96 52.83 19.07
N PHE A 141 15.14 51.83 18.81
CA PHE A 141 15.02 51.17 17.49
C PHE A 141 13.63 51.26 16.89
N VAL A 142 12.81 52.23 17.32
CA VAL A 142 11.45 52.43 16.78
C VAL A 142 11.54 52.68 15.30
N ASP A 143 10.68 51.98 14.50
CA ASP A 143 10.60 52.10 13.03
C ASP A 143 11.95 51.86 12.32
N GLN A 144 12.75 50.89 12.79
CA GLN A 144 14.02 50.50 12.12
C GLN A 144 13.93 49.07 11.55
N PRO A 145 13.18 48.86 10.45
CA PRO A 145 12.98 47.51 9.89
C PRO A 145 14.27 46.89 9.36
N ALA A 146 15.26 47.71 8.95
CA ALA A 146 16.57 47.21 8.53
C ALA A 146 17.32 46.46 9.66
N LEU A 147 17.00 46.79 10.91
CA LEU A 147 17.52 46.13 12.12
C LEU A 147 16.50 45.17 12.74
N GLY A 148 15.47 44.75 12.00
CA GLY A 148 14.44 43.81 12.45
C GLY A 148 13.50 44.40 13.51
N SER A 149 13.38 45.73 13.58
CA SER A 149 12.65 46.41 14.65
C SER A 149 11.35 47.04 14.12
N ASN A 150 10.26 46.82 14.86
CA ASN A 150 8.94 47.24 14.48
C ASN A 150 8.58 48.70 14.88
N ASP A 151 7.30 49.05 14.78
CA ASP A 151 6.71 50.35 15.12
C ASP A 151 6.85 50.73 16.60
N LYS A 152 7.24 49.82 17.48
CA LYS A 152 7.55 50.05 18.90
C LYS A 152 9.01 49.79 19.23
N GLY A 153 9.85 49.52 18.23
CA GLY A 153 11.25 49.20 18.38
C GLY A 153 11.55 47.79 18.84
N ARG A 154 10.49 46.99 19.04
CA ARG A 154 10.61 45.58 19.40
C ARG A 154 11.26 44.81 18.27
N PHE A 155 12.20 43.91 18.58
CA PHE A 155 12.76 43.01 17.57
C PHE A 155 11.68 42.01 17.13
N SER A 156 11.21 42.16 15.90
CA SER A 156 10.08 41.41 15.33
C SER A 156 10.33 41.23 13.84
N LEU A 157 11.30 40.41 13.51
CA LEU A 157 11.84 40.24 12.17
C LEU A 157 11.22 39.04 11.48
N TYR A 158 10.81 39.22 10.23
CA TYR A 158 10.45 38.17 9.30
C TYR A 158 11.29 38.25 8.03
N TRP A 159 11.92 37.16 7.65
CA TRP A 159 12.52 36.96 6.34
C TRP A 159 11.76 35.88 5.60
N ALA A 160 11.39 36.13 4.37
CA ALA A 160 10.66 35.19 3.54
C ALA A 160 11.21 35.10 2.12
N GLN A 161 10.88 34.00 1.43
CA GLN A 161 11.22 33.77 0.04
C GLN A 161 10.01 33.16 -0.68
N ALA A 162 9.10 34.00 -1.14
CA ALA A 162 7.96 33.59 -1.95
C ALA A 162 8.37 32.88 -3.26
N THR A 163 9.56 33.20 -3.74
CA THR A 163 10.28 32.49 -4.80
C THR A 163 11.65 32.09 -4.23
N PRO A 164 12.08 30.83 -4.31
CA PRO A 164 13.37 30.40 -3.78
C PRO A 164 14.52 31.31 -4.25
N GLY A 165 15.29 31.81 -3.29
CA GLY A 165 16.43 32.69 -3.52
C GLY A 165 16.09 34.18 -3.67
N GLN A 166 14.81 34.58 -3.74
CA GLN A 166 14.37 35.97 -3.65
C GLN A 166 13.95 36.27 -2.21
N LEU A 167 14.87 36.83 -1.45
CA LEU A 167 14.70 37.11 -0.03
C LEU A 167 14.11 38.52 0.18
N GLU A 168 13.01 38.58 0.90
CA GLU A 168 12.35 39.81 1.33
C GLU A 168 12.27 39.79 2.87
N SER A 169 12.37 40.95 3.49
CA SER A 169 12.23 41.09 4.94
C SER A 169 11.24 42.16 5.30
N GLU A 170 10.53 41.90 6.39
CA GLU A 170 9.66 42.89 7.02
C GLU A 170 9.78 42.78 8.54
N SER A 171 9.37 43.86 9.22
CA SER A 171 9.22 43.86 10.67
C SER A 171 7.73 43.79 11.00
N MET A 172 7.30 42.74 11.67
CA MET A 172 5.89 42.54 12.06
C MET A 172 5.50 43.57 13.12
N ILE A 173 4.49 44.40 12.80
CA ILE A 173 4.02 45.49 13.67
C ILE A 173 3.21 44.97 14.84
N GLU A 174 3.07 45.77 15.91
CA GLU A 174 2.35 45.34 17.12
C GLU A 174 0.88 45.00 16.87
N SER A 175 0.23 45.61 15.89
CA SER A 175 -1.15 45.27 15.52
C SER A 175 -1.29 43.88 14.92
N GLU A 176 -0.28 43.38 14.19
CA GLU A 176 -0.23 42.01 13.66
C GLU A 176 0.03 41.00 14.78
N LEU A 177 0.94 41.31 15.70
CA LEU A 177 1.20 40.48 16.89
C LEU A 177 -0.01 40.38 17.82
N ALA A 178 -0.88 41.39 17.80
CA ALA A 178 -2.12 41.44 18.58
C ALA A 178 -3.36 40.95 17.80
N ASP A 179 -3.25 40.59 16.53
CA ASP A 179 -4.39 40.22 15.70
C ASP A 179 -4.96 38.87 16.11
N THR A 180 -6.15 38.91 16.72
CA THR A 180 -6.91 37.71 17.13
C THR A 180 -8.05 37.39 16.18
N SER A 181 -8.08 37.98 15.00
CA SER A 181 -9.06 37.65 13.97
C SER A 181 -8.98 36.16 13.62
N SER A 182 -10.14 35.56 13.33
CA SER A 182 -10.19 34.11 13.07
C SER A 182 -9.69 33.78 11.67
N GLY A 183 -8.68 32.91 11.60
CA GLY A 183 -8.21 32.29 10.38
C GLY A 183 -9.12 31.17 9.86
N PRO A 184 -8.74 30.49 8.78
CA PRO A 184 -9.51 29.39 8.16
C PRO A 184 -9.81 28.21 9.11
N SER A 185 -8.95 27.97 10.10
CA SER A 185 -9.11 26.92 11.14
C SER A 185 -10.01 27.35 12.30
N GLY A 186 -10.38 28.63 12.36
CA GLY A 186 -11.01 29.23 13.53
C GLY A 186 -10.02 29.65 14.62
N ALA A 187 -8.73 29.35 14.49
CA ALA A 187 -7.68 29.84 15.37
C ALA A 187 -7.41 31.33 15.12
N ALA A 188 -6.91 32.04 16.13
CA ALA A 188 -6.48 33.41 16.00
C ALA A 188 -5.36 33.56 14.97
N TYR A 189 -5.36 34.65 14.20
CA TYR A 189 -4.32 34.91 13.20
C TYR A 189 -2.93 34.91 13.80
N ASN A 190 -2.76 35.50 14.99
CA ASN A 190 -1.48 35.54 15.70
C ASN A 190 -1.13 34.25 16.46
N ALA A 191 -1.80 33.12 16.17
CA ALA A 191 -1.52 31.85 16.85
C ALA A 191 -0.07 31.37 16.65
N TRP A 192 0.59 31.77 15.54
CA TRP A 192 2.00 31.50 15.28
C TRP A 192 2.94 32.12 16.34
N TYR A 193 2.51 33.20 16.97
CA TYR A 193 3.23 33.88 18.06
C TYR A 193 2.69 33.46 19.44
N THR A 194 1.39 33.41 19.63
CA THR A 194 0.79 33.19 20.95
C THR A 194 0.87 31.74 21.38
N CYS A 195 0.72 30.76 20.49
CA CYS A 195 0.76 29.34 20.85
C CYS A 195 2.08 28.95 21.55
N PRO A 196 3.28 29.13 20.99
CA PRO A 196 4.53 28.78 21.65
C PRO A 196 4.81 29.67 22.87
N LYS A 197 4.38 30.92 22.85
CA LYS A 197 4.55 31.86 23.97
C LYS A 197 3.78 31.40 25.21
N GLU A 198 2.52 31.01 25.03
CA GLU A 198 1.63 30.65 26.14
C GLU A 198 1.85 29.20 26.61
N SER A 199 2.09 28.28 25.67
CA SER A 199 2.31 26.87 26.01
C SER A 199 3.71 26.56 26.52
N GLY A 200 4.70 27.38 26.19
CA GLY A 200 6.11 27.07 26.41
C GLY A 200 6.61 25.86 25.61
N GLN A 201 5.85 25.44 24.61
CA GLN A 201 6.16 24.27 23.80
C GLN A 201 6.13 24.63 22.33
N PRO A 202 6.87 23.92 21.48
CA PRO A 202 6.76 24.09 20.03
C PRO A 202 5.36 23.78 19.54
N CYS A 203 4.84 24.60 18.62
CA CYS A 203 3.52 24.49 18.02
C CYS A 203 3.63 24.25 16.51
N VAL A 204 2.75 23.38 15.97
CA VAL A 204 2.48 23.30 14.53
C VAL A 204 1.09 23.89 14.28
N LEU A 205 1.02 24.85 13.39
CA LEU A 205 -0.22 25.54 13.13
C LEU A 205 -1.04 24.84 12.05
N ASP A 206 -2.37 24.99 12.13
CA ASP A 206 -3.23 24.67 10.99
C ASP A 206 -2.93 25.60 9.82
N PRO A 207 -3.23 25.20 8.55
CA PRO A 207 -3.07 26.05 7.39
C PRO A 207 -3.74 27.41 7.55
N TYR A 208 -3.02 28.48 7.24
CA TYR A 208 -3.51 29.86 7.26
C TYR A 208 -2.95 30.68 6.11
N PHE A 209 -3.58 31.81 5.80
CA PHE A 209 -3.12 32.74 4.78
C PHE A 209 -2.27 33.81 5.44
N ASP A 210 -1.13 34.08 4.82
CA ASP A 210 -0.29 35.20 5.19
C ASP A 210 0.31 35.88 3.95
N LYS A 211 0.78 37.11 4.12
CA LYS A 211 1.42 37.89 3.07
C LYS A 211 2.92 37.66 3.12
N VAL A 212 3.50 37.41 1.95
CA VAL A 212 4.95 37.40 1.74
C VAL A 212 5.22 38.43 0.62
N GLY A 213 5.70 39.58 0.99
CA GLY A 213 5.72 40.72 0.11
C GLY A 213 4.31 41.13 -0.34
N GLU A 214 4.07 41.20 -1.65
CA GLU A 214 2.73 41.49 -2.20
C GLU A 214 1.86 40.26 -2.42
N ARG A 215 2.38 39.05 -2.17
CA ARG A 215 1.69 37.78 -2.44
C ARG A 215 1.02 37.24 -1.19
N GLN A 216 -0.25 36.89 -1.30
CA GLN A 216 -0.94 36.10 -0.27
C GLN A 216 -0.65 34.62 -0.53
N LEU A 217 -0.01 33.96 0.42
CA LEU A 217 0.36 32.55 0.36
C LEU A 217 -0.38 31.76 1.43
N LEU A 218 -0.64 30.52 1.13
CA LEU A 218 -1.18 29.56 2.09
C LEU A 218 -0.02 28.74 2.67
N MET A 219 0.12 28.76 3.99
CA MET A 219 1.24 28.17 4.70
C MET A 219 0.81 27.50 5.99
N THR A 220 1.72 26.76 6.56
CA THR A 220 1.68 26.29 7.95
C THR A 220 3.02 26.61 8.60
N SER A 221 3.05 26.77 9.92
CA SER A 221 4.26 27.16 10.62
C SER A 221 4.59 26.17 11.75
N ILE A 222 5.87 26.00 11.97
CA ILE A 222 6.38 25.40 13.22
C ILE A 222 7.00 26.53 14.03
N ALA A 223 6.39 26.83 15.16
CA ALA A 223 6.80 27.91 16.05
C ALA A 223 7.41 27.37 17.33
N PHE A 224 8.48 28.00 17.80
CA PHE A 224 9.28 27.58 18.94
C PHE A 224 9.31 28.69 19.98
N PRO A 225 9.13 28.38 21.26
CA PRO A 225 9.42 29.35 22.32
C PRO A 225 10.93 29.60 22.41
N LEU A 226 11.32 30.85 22.53
CA LEU A 226 12.66 31.24 22.95
C LEU A 226 12.65 31.37 24.48
N GLU A 227 13.13 30.35 25.15
CA GLU A 227 13.06 30.25 26.59
C GLU A 227 14.44 30.57 27.23
N LEU A 228 14.42 31.38 28.26
CA LEU A 228 15.58 31.70 29.09
C LEU A 228 15.15 31.65 30.55
N ASP A 229 15.87 30.90 31.38
CA ASP A 229 15.64 30.75 32.82
C ASP A 229 14.18 30.39 33.17
N GLY A 230 13.55 29.53 32.37
CA GLY A 230 12.16 29.09 32.54
C GLY A 230 11.09 30.10 32.12
N LYS A 231 11.51 31.20 31.47
CA LYS A 231 10.60 32.22 30.94
C LYS A 231 10.72 32.30 29.41
N VAL A 232 9.57 32.32 28.73
CA VAL A 232 9.54 32.59 27.29
C VAL A 232 9.82 34.08 27.10
N ILE A 233 10.92 34.38 26.43
CA ILE A 233 11.39 35.75 26.14
C ILE A 233 11.16 36.14 24.68
N GLY A 234 10.63 35.24 23.87
CA GLY A 234 10.35 35.47 22.48
C GLY A 234 9.86 34.19 21.79
N VAL A 235 9.63 34.30 20.53
CA VAL A 235 9.21 33.21 19.65
C VAL A 235 10.06 33.24 18.37
N MET A 236 10.44 32.08 17.92
CA MET A 236 11.04 31.87 16.61
C MET A 236 10.20 30.85 15.87
N GLY A 237 9.99 31.06 14.59
CA GLY A 237 9.31 30.07 13.79
C GLY A 237 9.79 30.01 12.35
N LEU A 238 9.37 28.95 11.70
CA LEU A 238 9.59 28.72 10.30
C LEU A 238 8.29 28.40 9.60
N ASP A 239 8.12 28.95 8.40
CA ASP A 239 6.95 28.76 7.57
C ASP A 239 7.21 27.75 6.48
N ILE A 240 6.25 26.90 6.29
CA ILE A 240 6.21 25.84 5.29
C ILE A 240 5.14 26.21 4.27
N ASN A 241 5.55 26.37 3.01
CA ASN A 241 4.60 26.57 1.93
C ASN A 241 3.76 25.29 1.72
N LEU A 242 2.45 25.43 1.66
CA LEU A 242 1.58 24.28 1.39
C LEU A 242 1.83 23.65 0.01
N SER A 243 2.43 24.36 -0.94
CA SER A 243 2.86 23.76 -2.21
C SER A 243 3.81 22.56 -2.01
N ASN A 244 4.63 22.56 -0.97
CA ASN A 244 5.52 21.45 -0.65
C ASN A 244 4.72 20.23 -0.15
N LEU A 245 3.73 20.45 0.72
CA LEU A 245 2.82 19.39 1.18
C LEU A 245 1.91 18.89 0.06
N GLN A 246 1.49 19.80 -0.82
CA GLN A 246 0.77 19.46 -2.05
C GLN A 246 1.61 18.53 -2.96
N ALA A 247 2.87 18.87 -3.18
CA ALA A 247 3.79 18.04 -3.97
C ALA A 247 3.98 16.65 -3.35
N LEU A 248 4.05 16.55 -2.02
CA LEU A 248 4.09 15.26 -1.29
C LEU A 248 2.80 14.45 -1.48
N SER A 249 1.63 15.11 -1.48
CA SER A 249 0.35 14.45 -1.78
C SER A 249 0.31 13.91 -3.21
N GLU A 250 0.75 14.70 -4.18
CA GLU A 250 0.79 14.33 -5.59
C GLU A 250 1.79 13.20 -5.85
N GLN A 251 2.97 13.27 -5.22
CA GLN A 251 3.96 12.20 -5.30
C GLN A 251 3.39 10.92 -4.69
N GLY A 252 2.79 11.01 -3.52
CA GLY A 252 2.15 9.88 -2.85
C GLY A 252 1.08 9.22 -3.72
N ASN A 253 0.28 10.03 -4.43
CA ASN A 253 -0.74 9.52 -5.34
C ASN A 253 -0.13 8.84 -6.58
N ARG A 254 0.91 9.42 -7.18
CA ARG A 254 1.62 8.76 -8.31
C ARG A 254 2.14 7.38 -7.95
N GLU A 255 2.57 7.19 -6.70
CA GLU A 255 3.04 5.91 -6.18
C GLU A 255 1.88 4.99 -5.73
N LEU A 256 0.65 5.51 -5.68
CA LEU A 256 -0.55 4.81 -5.25
C LEU A 256 -1.36 4.38 -6.48
N TYR A 257 -1.21 3.10 -6.86
CA TYR A 257 -1.94 2.50 -7.98
C TYR A 257 -1.91 3.35 -9.27
N ASP A 258 -0.71 3.78 -9.67
CA ASP A 258 -0.46 4.56 -10.88
C ASP A 258 -1.23 5.90 -10.95
N GLY A 259 -1.49 6.50 -9.79
CA GLY A 259 -2.15 7.79 -9.69
C GLY A 259 -3.68 7.78 -9.76
N VAL A 260 -4.28 6.60 -9.72
CA VAL A 260 -5.76 6.46 -9.75
C VAL A 260 -6.40 6.84 -8.43
N GLY A 261 -5.64 6.81 -7.33
CA GLY A 261 -6.12 7.15 -6.00
C GLY A 261 -6.18 8.66 -5.73
N GLN A 262 -6.38 8.98 -4.47
CA GLN A 262 -6.27 10.33 -3.92
C GLN A 262 -5.51 10.28 -2.61
N VAL A 263 -4.66 11.27 -2.39
CA VAL A 263 -3.94 11.49 -1.13
C VAL A 263 -4.28 12.88 -0.62
N GLY A 264 -4.89 12.96 0.54
CA GLY A 264 -5.17 14.20 1.27
C GLY A 264 -4.30 14.30 2.52
N ILE A 265 -3.77 15.48 2.83
CA ILE A 265 -3.11 15.80 4.09
C ILE A 265 -4.04 16.73 4.86
N LEU A 266 -4.40 16.33 6.07
CA LEU A 266 -5.35 17.05 6.91
C LEU A 266 -4.65 17.60 8.16
N SER A 267 -4.92 18.83 8.49
CA SER A 267 -4.54 19.42 9.77
C SER A 267 -5.51 19.01 10.89
N PRO A 268 -5.19 19.26 12.18
CA PRO A 268 -6.08 18.98 13.31
C PRO A 268 -7.47 19.65 13.21
N ALA A 269 -7.53 20.83 12.63
CA ALA A 269 -8.82 21.52 12.37
C ALA A 269 -9.57 21.00 11.13
N GLY A 270 -9.04 19.99 10.46
CA GLY A 270 -9.62 19.40 9.25
C GLY A 270 -9.44 20.22 8.00
N LEU A 271 -8.45 21.11 7.95
CA LEU A 271 -8.09 21.83 6.74
C LEU A 271 -7.16 20.98 5.88
N PHE A 272 -7.37 21.01 4.57
CA PHE A 272 -6.45 20.37 3.63
C PHE A 272 -5.14 21.16 3.54
N ALA A 273 -4.05 20.52 3.89
CA ALA A 273 -2.69 21.01 3.67
C ALA A 273 -2.08 20.46 2.37
N GLY A 274 -2.67 19.42 1.81
CA GLY A 274 -2.36 18.85 0.50
C GLY A 274 -3.54 18.01 0.03
N ASN A 275 -3.82 18.03 -1.28
CA ASN A 275 -4.82 17.17 -1.90
C ASN A 275 -4.44 16.88 -3.35
N SER A 276 -4.12 15.62 -3.65
CA SER A 276 -3.59 15.23 -4.96
C SER A 276 -4.61 15.29 -6.11
N ARG A 277 -5.90 15.31 -5.81
CA ARG A 277 -6.98 15.35 -6.82
C ARG A 277 -7.40 16.78 -7.14
N ASP A 278 -7.46 17.64 -6.13
CA ASP A 278 -7.92 19.02 -6.28
C ASP A 278 -7.12 19.97 -5.38
N ALA A 279 -6.14 20.65 -5.98
CA ALA A 279 -5.37 21.69 -5.30
C ALA A 279 -6.23 22.88 -4.83
N GLY A 280 -7.42 23.06 -5.41
CA GLY A 280 -8.37 24.09 -4.99
C GLY A 280 -8.99 23.83 -3.60
N LEU A 281 -8.77 22.64 -3.00
CA LEU A 281 -9.19 22.33 -1.62
C LEU A 281 -8.17 22.77 -0.56
N LEU A 282 -6.97 23.19 -0.93
CA LEU A 282 -5.98 23.66 0.02
C LEU A 282 -6.54 24.78 0.90
N GLY A 283 -6.34 24.69 2.20
CA GLY A 283 -6.86 25.60 3.20
C GLY A 283 -8.37 25.53 3.42
N LYS A 284 -9.09 24.65 2.72
CA LYS A 284 -10.52 24.43 2.92
C LYS A 284 -10.78 23.29 3.86
N ASN A 285 -11.89 23.37 4.59
CA ASN A 285 -12.29 22.36 5.54
C ASN A 285 -12.76 21.08 4.84
N LEU A 286 -12.43 19.92 5.42
CA LEU A 286 -12.81 18.59 4.98
C LEU A 286 -14.32 18.46 4.71
N ALA A 287 -15.16 19.15 5.48
CA ALA A 287 -16.61 19.16 5.30
C ALA A 287 -17.07 19.69 3.93
N LYS A 288 -16.22 20.41 3.19
CA LYS A 288 -16.51 20.82 1.80
C LYS A 288 -16.30 19.67 0.80
N ALA A 289 -15.39 18.76 1.08
CA ALA A 289 -15.09 17.62 0.20
C ALA A 289 -15.91 16.39 0.61
N ASP A 290 -16.07 16.16 1.90
CA ASP A 290 -16.81 15.01 2.45
C ASP A 290 -17.69 15.45 3.64
N PRO A 291 -18.84 16.08 3.39
CA PRO A 291 -19.70 16.60 4.44
C PRO A 291 -20.32 15.50 5.31
N GLN A 292 -20.42 14.27 4.80
CA GLN A 292 -21.07 13.17 5.52
C GLN A 292 -20.15 12.56 6.59
N HIS A 293 -18.85 12.45 6.32
CA HIS A 293 -17.90 11.74 7.17
C HIS A 293 -16.91 12.67 7.88
N ALA A 294 -16.89 13.96 7.55
CA ALA A 294 -15.95 14.92 8.12
C ALA A 294 -15.93 14.90 9.66
N GLY A 295 -17.09 14.83 10.30
CA GLY A 295 -17.19 14.79 11.76
C GLY A 295 -16.54 13.53 12.37
N GLU A 296 -16.79 12.36 11.79
CA GLU A 296 -16.19 11.10 12.24
C GLU A 296 -14.69 11.08 12.00
N LEU A 297 -14.25 11.50 10.81
CA LEU A 297 -12.84 11.56 10.44
C LEU A 297 -12.06 12.48 11.38
N LEU A 298 -12.60 13.63 11.74
CA LEU A 298 -11.97 14.57 12.69
C LEU A 298 -11.92 14.01 14.12
N GLN A 299 -12.94 13.29 14.57
CA GLN A 299 -12.91 12.62 15.87
C GLN A 299 -11.83 11.54 15.92
N LEU A 300 -11.71 10.73 14.87
CA LEU A 300 -10.67 9.71 14.77
C LEU A 300 -9.29 10.33 14.72
N LEU A 301 -9.13 11.40 13.94
CA LEU A 301 -7.90 12.17 13.85
C LEU A 301 -7.47 12.70 15.22
N ALA A 302 -8.37 13.36 15.92
CA ALA A 302 -8.11 13.90 17.26
C ALA A 302 -7.76 12.80 18.28
N ALA A 303 -8.34 11.60 18.13
CA ALA A 303 -8.04 10.43 18.94
C ALA A 303 -6.74 9.71 18.53
N GLY A 304 -6.07 10.12 17.47
CA GLY A 304 -4.87 9.47 16.92
C GLY A 304 -5.15 8.04 16.45
N LYS A 305 -6.37 7.75 15.97
CA LYS A 305 -6.78 6.40 15.56
C LYS A 305 -6.85 6.31 14.04
N SER A 306 -6.17 5.32 13.49
CA SER A 306 -6.34 4.92 12.10
C SER A 306 -7.66 4.18 11.91
N ARG A 307 -8.28 4.36 10.77
CA ARG A 307 -9.46 3.58 10.38
C ARG A 307 -9.56 3.47 8.86
N LEU A 308 -9.94 2.28 8.43
CA LEU A 308 -10.29 2.00 7.05
C LEU A 308 -11.82 2.03 6.90
N PHE A 309 -12.28 2.77 5.92
CA PHE A 309 -13.69 2.90 5.54
C PHE A 309 -13.90 2.20 4.20
N ASN A 310 -15.07 1.59 4.09
CA ASN A 310 -15.52 0.96 2.87
C ASN A 310 -16.79 1.70 2.41
N GLU A 311 -16.63 2.63 1.48
CA GLU A 311 -17.71 3.47 0.99
C GLU A 311 -17.95 3.23 -0.49
N ASN A 312 -19.19 2.88 -0.83
CA ASN A 312 -19.60 2.65 -2.22
C ASN A 312 -18.58 1.80 -2.97
N ASP A 313 -17.92 2.40 -3.98
CA ASP A 313 -16.89 1.77 -4.79
C ASP A 313 -15.46 2.16 -4.39
N ASP A 314 -15.28 2.88 -3.29
CA ASP A 314 -13.98 3.36 -2.83
C ASP A 314 -13.59 2.74 -1.48
N LEU A 315 -12.29 2.55 -1.28
CA LEU A 315 -11.67 2.27 0.00
C LEU A 315 -10.94 3.53 0.46
N LYS A 316 -11.28 3.99 1.66
CA LYS A 316 -10.63 5.15 2.29
C LYS A 316 -9.90 4.71 3.55
N VAL A 317 -8.70 5.20 3.77
CA VAL A 317 -7.99 5.03 5.03
C VAL A 317 -7.57 6.38 5.58
N LEU A 318 -7.91 6.63 6.83
CA LEU A 318 -7.37 7.72 7.61
C LEU A 318 -6.19 7.21 8.43
N GLN A 319 -5.02 7.77 8.22
CA GLN A 319 -3.82 7.47 8.98
C GLN A 319 -3.34 8.71 9.73
N PRO A 320 -3.49 8.75 11.07
CA PRO A 320 -2.97 9.84 11.88
C PRO A 320 -1.44 9.83 11.90
N LEU A 321 -0.85 11.01 12.00
CA LEU A 321 0.57 11.22 12.24
C LEU A 321 0.76 12.35 13.24
N GLN A 322 1.83 12.29 14.01
CA GLN A 322 2.23 13.36 14.91
C GLN A 322 3.35 14.15 14.23
N PRO A 323 3.09 15.38 13.74
CA PRO A 323 4.07 16.10 12.92
C PRO A 323 5.35 16.41 13.69
N ILE A 324 5.23 16.81 14.95
CA ILE A 324 6.35 17.01 15.88
C ILE A 324 5.95 16.49 17.28
N PRO A 325 6.90 16.20 18.17
CA PRO A 325 6.59 15.77 19.54
C PRO A 325 5.68 16.75 20.28
N GLY A 326 4.58 16.25 20.85
CA GLY A 326 3.62 17.04 21.62
C GLY A 326 2.57 17.80 20.80
N ALA A 327 2.69 17.86 19.48
CA ALA A 327 1.68 18.50 18.63
C ALA A 327 0.41 17.65 18.50
N LYS A 328 -0.70 18.30 18.16
CA LYS A 328 -1.95 17.61 17.81
C LYS A 328 -1.75 16.75 16.57
N PRO A 329 -2.43 15.60 16.47
CA PRO A 329 -2.31 14.72 15.32
C PRO A 329 -2.78 15.40 14.02
N TRP A 330 -1.98 15.30 12.98
CA TRP A 330 -2.36 15.51 11.59
C TRP A 330 -2.78 14.17 10.99
N GLY A 331 -3.37 14.18 9.80
CA GLY A 331 -3.83 12.96 9.15
C GLY A 331 -3.49 12.89 7.68
N VAL A 332 -3.28 11.67 7.22
CA VAL A 332 -3.27 11.33 5.81
C VAL A 332 -4.54 10.59 5.49
N LEU A 333 -5.28 11.08 4.53
CA LEU A 333 -6.47 10.44 3.99
C LEU A 333 -6.11 9.89 2.61
N LEU A 334 -6.10 8.56 2.50
CA LEU A 334 -5.99 7.88 1.22
C LEU A 334 -7.36 7.43 0.76
N GLU A 335 -7.65 7.60 -0.50
CA GLU A 335 -8.87 7.13 -1.13
C GLU A 335 -8.51 6.44 -2.45
N VAL A 336 -8.97 5.20 -2.64
CA VAL A 336 -8.65 4.41 -3.82
C VAL A 336 -9.90 3.67 -4.29
N PRO A 337 -10.25 3.76 -5.57
CA PRO A 337 -11.35 2.98 -6.14
C PRO A 337 -11.09 1.47 -5.99
N LYS A 338 -12.09 0.71 -5.53
CA LYS A 338 -11.99 -0.75 -5.42
C LYS A 338 -11.64 -1.40 -6.75
N SER A 339 -12.08 -0.82 -7.86
CA SER A 339 -11.74 -1.28 -9.20
C SER A 339 -10.23 -1.26 -9.48
N ALA A 340 -9.50 -0.26 -8.94
CA ALA A 340 -8.05 -0.20 -9.05
C ALA A 340 -7.36 -1.23 -8.14
N LEU A 341 -7.89 -1.41 -6.93
CA LEU A 341 -7.39 -2.39 -5.96
C LEU A 341 -7.66 -3.83 -6.41
N LEU A 342 -8.87 -4.08 -6.92
CA LEU A 342 -9.33 -5.39 -7.35
C LEU A 342 -9.08 -5.64 -8.85
N GLY A 343 -8.44 -4.70 -9.56
CA GLY A 343 -8.14 -4.84 -11.00
C GLY A 343 -7.52 -6.19 -11.37
N PRO A 344 -6.47 -6.67 -10.67
CA PRO A 344 -5.90 -8.00 -10.90
C PRO A 344 -6.89 -9.13 -10.60
N ALA A 345 -7.76 -8.96 -9.59
CA ALA A 345 -8.79 -9.92 -9.24
C ALA A 345 -9.87 -10.00 -10.30
N LEU A 346 -10.35 -8.85 -10.77
CA LEU A 346 -11.33 -8.76 -11.84
C LEU A 346 -10.78 -9.29 -13.17
N ALA A 347 -9.49 -9.11 -13.43
CA ALA A 347 -8.82 -9.70 -14.57
C ALA A 347 -8.76 -11.23 -14.47
N LEU A 348 -8.38 -11.75 -13.29
CA LEU A 348 -8.40 -13.19 -13.01
C LEU A 348 -9.82 -13.75 -13.08
N GLU A 349 -10.80 -13.05 -12.55
CA GLU A 349 -12.21 -13.43 -12.61
C GLU A 349 -12.70 -13.55 -14.06
N ARG A 350 -12.39 -12.57 -14.91
CA ARG A 350 -12.71 -12.63 -16.35
C ARG A 350 -12.01 -13.80 -17.02
N GLN A 351 -10.73 -14.01 -16.73
CA GLN A 351 -9.98 -15.13 -17.28
C GLN A 351 -10.54 -16.49 -16.83
N LEU A 352 -10.99 -16.62 -15.60
CA LEU A 352 -11.66 -17.81 -15.09
C LEU A 352 -13.05 -18.00 -15.74
N ASP A 353 -13.81 -16.93 -15.94
CA ASP A 353 -15.09 -16.97 -16.62
C ASP A 353 -14.95 -17.33 -18.11
N ASP A 354 -13.91 -16.82 -18.78
CA ASP A 354 -13.60 -17.18 -20.17
C ASP A 354 -13.15 -18.65 -20.27
N MET A 355 -12.25 -19.10 -19.43
CA MET A 355 -11.85 -20.52 -19.37
C MET A 355 -13.03 -21.45 -19.07
N ARG A 356 -13.94 -21.02 -18.18
CA ARG A 356 -15.17 -21.76 -17.88
C ARG A 356 -16.08 -21.84 -19.09
N ARG A 357 -16.24 -20.73 -19.82
CA ARG A 357 -17.08 -20.68 -21.04
C ARG A 357 -16.53 -21.59 -22.11
N GLU A 358 -15.23 -21.51 -22.36
CA GLU A 358 -14.56 -22.40 -23.34
C GLU A 358 -14.63 -23.86 -22.90
N GLY A 359 -14.32 -24.15 -21.61
CA GLY A 359 -14.40 -25.49 -21.05
C GLY A 359 -15.80 -26.10 -21.17
N THR A 360 -16.85 -25.31 -20.89
CA THR A 360 -18.26 -25.78 -21.03
C THR A 360 -18.61 -26.14 -22.49
N TRP A 361 -18.17 -25.32 -23.45
CA TRP A 361 -18.39 -25.62 -24.86
C TRP A 361 -17.62 -26.86 -25.33
N VAL A 362 -16.39 -27.02 -24.86
CA VAL A 362 -15.57 -28.22 -25.13
C VAL A 362 -16.21 -29.48 -24.53
N GLU A 363 -16.68 -29.42 -23.29
CA GLU A 363 -17.35 -30.54 -22.60
C GLU A 363 -18.66 -30.92 -23.31
N LEU A 364 -19.48 -29.92 -23.70
CA LEU A 364 -20.70 -30.15 -24.48
C LEU A 364 -20.38 -30.76 -25.85
N GLY A 365 -19.35 -30.25 -26.52
CA GLY A 365 -18.87 -30.77 -27.81
C GLY A 365 -18.37 -32.21 -27.70
N LEU A 366 -17.56 -32.53 -26.68
CA LEU A 366 -17.08 -33.87 -26.43
C LEU A 366 -18.21 -34.81 -26.03
N GLY A 367 -19.15 -34.36 -25.19
CA GLY A 367 -20.32 -35.13 -24.78
C GLY A 367 -21.23 -35.45 -25.98
N LEU A 368 -21.48 -34.46 -26.84
CA LEU A 368 -22.25 -34.63 -28.08
C LEU A 368 -21.53 -35.58 -29.06
N GLY A 369 -20.22 -35.38 -29.26
CA GLY A 369 -19.38 -36.24 -30.08
C GLY A 369 -19.40 -37.70 -29.60
N ALA A 370 -19.24 -37.91 -28.29
CA ALA A 370 -19.31 -39.24 -27.66
C ALA A 370 -20.72 -39.87 -27.82
N ALA A 371 -21.79 -39.06 -27.67
CA ALA A 371 -23.14 -39.53 -27.84
C ALA A 371 -23.41 -39.93 -29.29
N VAL A 372 -23.02 -39.11 -30.28
CA VAL A 372 -23.15 -39.41 -31.71
C VAL A 372 -22.34 -40.64 -32.09
N LEU A 373 -21.10 -40.72 -31.66
CA LEU A 373 -20.23 -41.88 -31.90
C LEU A 373 -20.80 -43.15 -31.27
N GLY A 374 -21.27 -43.05 -30.04
CA GLY A 374 -21.92 -44.16 -29.34
C GLY A 374 -23.21 -44.61 -30.02
N LEU A 375 -24.08 -43.69 -30.48
CA LEU A 375 -25.28 -43.99 -31.24
C LEU A 375 -24.94 -44.64 -32.58
N LEU A 376 -23.90 -44.15 -33.27
CA LEU A 376 -23.43 -44.71 -34.55
C LEU A 376 -22.92 -46.15 -34.33
N VAL A 377 -22.13 -46.36 -33.30
CA VAL A 377 -21.63 -47.72 -32.93
C VAL A 377 -22.79 -48.63 -32.56
N LEU A 378 -23.76 -48.16 -31.78
CA LEU A 378 -24.94 -48.91 -31.41
C LEU A 378 -25.81 -49.23 -32.64
N TRP A 379 -25.98 -48.27 -33.57
CA TRP A 379 -26.73 -48.48 -34.79
C TRP A 379 -26.05 -49.49 -35.73
N LEU A 380 -24.70 -49.37 -35.87
CA LEU A 380 -23.91 -50.33 -36.67
C LEU A 380 -23.98 -51.73 -36.05
N SER A 381 -23.82 -51.80 -34.70
CA SER A 381 -23.90 -53.05 -33.97
C SER A 381 -25.31 -53.70 -34.08
N ALA A 382 -26.36 -52.87 -33.87
CA ALA A 382 -27.72 -53.32 -34.01
C ALA A 382 -28.04 -53.82 -35.43
N ARG A 383 -27.49 -53.11 -36.44
CA ARG A 383 -27.63 -53.49 -37.85
C ARG A 383 -26.86 -54.78 -38.17
N GLY A 384 -25.63 -54.91 -37.63
CA GLY A 384 -24.80 -56.10 -37.79
C GLY A 384 -25.38 -57.33 -37.09
N VAL A 385 -26.02 -57.13 -35.93
CA VAL A 385 -26.62 -58.22 -35.14
C VAL A 385 -28.01 -58.57 -35.62
N THR A 386 -28.85 -57.59 -35.91
CA THR A 386 -30.27 -57.85 -36.17
C THR A 386 -30.52 -58.38 -37.58
N ARG A 387 -29.77 -57.95 -38.61
CA ARG A 387 -29.93 -58.49 -39.97
C ARG A 387 -29.56 -59.95 -40.05
N PRO A 388 -28.41 -60.40 -39.53
CA PRO A 388 -28.11 -61.83 -39.48
C PRO A 388 -29.12 -62.63 -38.65
N ILE A 389 -29.49 -62.07 -37.46
CA ILE A 389 -30.45 -62.72 -36.57
C ILE A 389 -31.83 -62.89 -37.20
N LEU A 390 -32.30 -61.85 -37.89
CA LEU A 390 -33.58 -61.98 -38.67
C LEU A 390 -33.46 -63.04 -39.76
N GLY A 391 -32.31 -63.10 -40.45
CA GLY A 391 -32.00 -64.18 -41.36
C GLY A 391 -31.93 -65.53 -40.68
N VAL A 392 -31.23 -65.59 -39.56
CA VAL A 392 -31.12 -66.78 -38.70
C VAL A 392 -32.46 -67.10 -38.05
N ALA A 393 -33.24 -66.08 -37.57
CA ALA A 393 -34.58 -66.34 -37.02
C ALA A 393 -35.56 -66.92 -38.02
N HIS A 394 -35.48 -66.51 -39.30
CA HIS A 394 -36.24 -67.17 -40.36
C HIS A 394 -35.76 -68.59 -40.62
N MET A 395 -34.45 -68.79 -40.57
CA MET A 395 -33.85 -70.09 -40.72
C MET A 395 -33.99 -70.97 -39.45
N LEU A 396 -33.83 -70.37 -38.23
CA LEU A 396 -34.13 -71.08 -37.00
C LEU A 396 -35.62 -71.47 -36.87
N ARG A 397 -36.50 -70.68 -37.45
CA ARG A 397 -37.90 -71.03 -37.48
C ARG A 397 -38.12 -72.28 -38.33
N ASP A 398 -37.32 -72.42 -39.39
CA ASP A 398 -37.36 -73.63 -40.23
C ASP A 398 -36.62 -74.78 -39.48
N ILE A 399 -35.57 -74.46 -38.74
CA ILE A 399 -34.87 -75.46 -37.94
C ILE A 399 -35.66 -75.80 -36.63
N ALA A 400 -36.42 -74.84 -36.07
CA ALA A 400 -37.24 -75.05 -34.86
C ALA A 400 -38.55 -75.81 -35.13
N SER A 401 -38.94 -76.01 -36.40
CA SER A 401 -40.01 -76.96 -36.78
C SER A 401 -39.51 -78.40 -36.80
N GLY A 402 -38.22 -78.70 -36.62
CA GLY A 402 -37.62 -80.00 -36.43
C GLY A 402 -36.98 -80.09 -35.00
N GLU A 403 -36.73 -81.26 -34.51
CA GLU A 403 -36.25 -81.53 -33.14
C GLU A 403 -35.00 -80.76 -32.74
N GLY A 404 -35.14 -79.62 -32.24
CA GLY A 404 -34.19 -78.67 -31.58
C GLY A 404 -32.82 -79.13 -31.16
N ASP A 405 -32.01 -79.69 -32.00
CA ASP A 405 -30.62 -80.04 -31.71
C ASP A 405 -29.70 -78.85 -31.95
N LEU A 406 -29.42 -78.15 -30.94
CA LEU A 406 -28.51 -76.99 -30.92
C LEU A 406 -27.03 -77.39 -31.09
N THR A 407 -26.72 -78.70 -31.22
CA THR A 407 -25.37 -79.18 -31.47
C THR A 407 -25.04 -79.31 -32.96
N GLN A 408 -25.99 -79.22 -33.77
CA GLN A 408 -25.75 -79.17 -35.21
C GLN A 408 -25.31 -77.77 -35.66
N ARG A 409 -24.06 -77.67 -35.92
CA ARG A 409 -23.53 -76.53 -36.67
C ARG A 409 -24.12 -76.58 -38.08
N LEU A 410 -24.65 -75.46 -38.50
CA LEU A 410 -25.11 -75.29 -39.85
C LEU A 410 -24.03 -75.73 -40.85
N PRO A 411 -24.20 -76.86 -41.54
CA PRO A 411 -23.20 -77.31 -42.48
C PRO A 411 -23.42 -76.54 -43.75
N HIS A 412 -22.65 -75.47 -43.99
CA HIS A 412 -22.75 -74.85 -45.30
C HIS A 412 -21.37 -74.51 -45.83
N THR A 413 -21.04 -75.21 -46.90
CA THR A 413 -19.84 -75.03 -47.74
C THR A 413 -20.12 -74.29 -49.02
N GLY A 414 -21.28 -73.68 -49.18
CA GLY A 414 -21.70 -72.92 -50.37
C GLY A 414 -21.39 -71.41 -50.27
N ARG A 415 -21.17 -70.78 -51.40
CA ARG A 415 -21.06 -69.32 -51.55
C ARG A 415 -22.44 -68.61 -51.56
N ASP A 416 -23.45 -69.21 -50.96
CA ASP A 416 -24.80 -68.67 -50.87
C ASP A 416 -24.94 -67.86 -49.57
N GLU A 417 -25.99 -67.05 -49.47
CA GLU A 417 -26.32 -66.17 -48.40
C GLU A 417 -26.37 -66.89 -47.02
N LEU A 418 -26.61 -68.18 -47.02
CA LEU A 418 -26.64 -69.03 -45.86
C LEU A 418 -25.26 -69.45 -45.37
N GLY A 419 -24.34 -69.67 -46.32
CA GLY A 419 -22.90 -69.87 -45.96
C GLY A 419 -22.25 -68.64 -45.44
N GLU A 420 -22.65 -67.53 -46.02
CA GLU A 420 -22.21 -66.24 -45.53
C GLU A 420 -22.75 -65.97 -44.14
N LEU A 421 -24.00 -66.34 -43.87
CA LEU A 421 -24.61 -66.19 -42.55
C LEU A 421 -23.96 -67.11 -41.48
N ALA A 422 -23.73 -68.40 -41.83
CA ALA A 422 -23.05 -69.32 -40.95
C ALA A 422 -21.55 -68.90 -40.69
N GLY A 423 -20.93 -68.34 -41.75
CA GLY A 423 -19.59 -67.77 -41.67
C GLY A 423 -19.56 -66.48 -40.82
N TRP A 424 -20.60 -65.65 -40.94
CA TRP A 424 -20.74 -64.46 -40.14
C TRP A 424 -21.04 -64.75 -38.67
N PHE A 425 -21.81 -65.79 -38.39
CA PHE A 425 -22.07 -66.25 -37.00
C PHE A 425 -20.78 -66.73 -36.34
N ASN A 426 -20.01 -67.57 -37.03
CA ASN A 426 -18.71 -67.99 -36.52
C ASN A 426 -17.69 -66.81 -36.47
N ARG A 427 -17.68 -65.98 -37.53
CA ARG A 427 -16.88 -64.75 -37.53
C ARG A 427 -17.37 -63.71 -36.51
N PHE A 428 -18.66 -63.68 -36.19
CA PHE A 428 -19.18 -62.85 -35.10
C PHE A 428 -18.54 -63.22 -33.77
N LEU A 429 -18.43 -64.54 -33.48
CA LEU A 429 -17.73 -65.02 -32.28
C LEU A 429 -16.23 -64.71 -32.33
N ASP A 430 -15.61 -64.85 -33.54
CA ASP A 430 -14.20 -64.51 -33.72
C ASP A 430 -13.92 -62.98 -33.68
N LYS A 431 -14.93 -62.15 -34.03
CA LYS A 431 -14.83 -60.70 -33.92
C LYS A 431 -15.22 -60.14 -32.54
N LEU A 432 -16.03 -60.89 -31.80
CA LEU A 432 -16.43 -60.47 -30.46
C LEU A 432 -15.24 -60.47 -29.48
N GLN A 433 -14.30 -61.42 -29.64
CA GLN A 433 -13.11 -61.51 -28.84
C GLN A 433 -12.18 -60.27 -28.99
N PRO A 434 -11.87 -59.79 -30.23
CA PRO A 434 -11.07 -58.58 -30.36
C PRO A 434 -11.77 -57.32 -29.86
N ILE A 435 -13.11 -57.17 -30.09
CA ILE A 435 -13.87 -56.00 -29.60
C ILE A 435 -13.83 -55.96 -28.04
N ILE A 436 -14.04 -57.12 -27.40
CA ILE A 436 -13.91 -57.23 -25.94
C ILE A 436 -12.46 -56.95 -25.48
N ARG A 437 -11.49 -57.40 -26.31
CA ARG A 437 -10.08 -57.13 -26.07
C ARG A 437 -9.79 -55.61 -26.23
N ASP A 438 -10.35 -54.98 -27.26
CA ASP A 438 -10.15 -53.55 -27.54
C ASP A 438 -10.87 -52.67 -26.49
N VAL A 439 -12.08 -53.09 -26.06
CA VAL A 439 -12.75 -52.46 -24.90
C VAL A 439 -11.90 -52.57 -23.62
N LYS A 440 -11.30 -53.78 -23.40
CA LYS A 440 -10.41 -53.97 -22.24
C LYS A 440 -9.13 -53.13 -22.36
N VAL A 441 -8.62 -52.93 -23.56
CA VAL A 441 -7.50 -52.01 -23.82
C VAL A 441 -7.94 -50.56 -23.61
N SER A 442 -9.10 -50.14 -24.19
CA SER A 442 -9.60 -48.77 -24.02
C SER A 442 -9.93 -48.44 -22.56
N VAL A 443 -10.49 -49.39 -21.82
CA VAL A 443 -10.71 -49.24 -20.35
C VAL A 443 -9.37 -49.14 -19.61
N ARG A 444 -8.35 -49.86 -20.05
CA ARG A 444 -7.00 -49.78 -19.48
C ARG A 444 -6.35 -48.42 -19.78
N ASP A 445 -6.50 -47.94 -20.99
CA ASP A 445 -5.97 -46.65 -21.43
C ASP A 445 -6.67 -45.48 -20.74
N ALA A 446 -8.02 -45.56 -20.58
CA ALA A 446 -8.77 -44.59 -19.78
C ALA A 446 -8.34 -44.57 -18.32
N ARG A 447 -8.05 -45.77 -17.77
CA ARG A 447 -7.54 -45.90 -16.39
C ARG A 447 -6.12 -45.30 -16.29
N SER A 448 -5.27 -45.58 -17.29
CA SER A 448 -3.92 -45.00 -17.36
C SER A 448 -3.95 -43.46 -17.44
N THR A 449 -4.90 -42.90 -18.20
CA THR A 449 -5.06 -41.45 -18.31
C THR A 449 -5.56 -40.83 -16.99
N ALA A 450 -6.46 -41.55 -16.28
CA ALA A 450 -6.92 -41.12 -14.95
C ALA A 450 -5.78 -41.17 -13.91
N ASP A 451 -4.95 -42.24 -13.96
CA ASP A 451 -3.79 -42.38 -13.07
C ASP A 451 -2.73 -41.30 -13.37
N GLN A 452 -2.51 -40.96 -14.65
CA GLN A 452 -1.65 -39.83 -15.01
C GLN A 452 -2.16 -38.48 -14.50
N SER A 453 -3.48 -38.24 -14.62
CA SER A 453 -4.09 -37.02 -14.09
C SER A 453 -3.98 -36.90 -12.57
N ALA A 454 -4.12 -38.04 -11.86
CA ALA A 454 -3.91 -38.10 -10.42
C ALA A 454 -2.44 -37.81 -10.05
N ALA A 455 -1.50 -38.36 -10.82
CA ALA A 455 -0.06 -38.09 -10.62
C ALA A 455 0.29 -36.61 -10.85
N ILE A 456 -0.24 -36.00 -11.91
CA ILE A 456 -0.06 -34.56 -12.19
C ILE A 456 -0.64 -33.70 -11.04
N SER A 457 -1.84 -34.05 -10.55
CA SER A 457 -2.45 -33.35 -9.41
C SER A 457 -1.60 -33.48 -8.14
N SER A 458 -1.05 -34.67 -7.90
CA SER A 458 -0.15 -34.92 -6.77
C SER A 458 1.15 -34.11 -6.91
N GLN A 459 1.72 -34.08 -8.11
CA GLN A 459 2.92 -33.31 -8.40
C GLN A 459 2.69 -31.80 -8.26
N THR A 460 1.53 -31.31 -8.73
CA THR A 460 1.13 -29.91 -8.57
C THR A 460 0.96 -29.55 -7.10
N SER A 461 0.33 -30.45 -6.32
CA SER A 461 0.19 -30.26 -4.87
C SER A 461 1.53 -30.25 -4.15
N ALA A 462 2.45 -31.14 -4.54
CA ALA A 462 3.80 -31.16 -4.00
C ALA A 462 4.58 -29.88 -4.36
N GLY A 463 4.40 -29.40 -5.62
CA GLY A 463 5.01 -28.14 -6.08
C GLY A 463 4.48 -26.93 -5.29
N MET A 464 3.16 -26.88 -5.04
CA MET A 464 2.56 -25.84 -4.20
C MET A 464 3.09 -25.88 -2.76
N GLN A 465 3.24 -27.09 -2.18
CA GLN A 465 3.84 -27.24 -0.84
C GLN A 465 5.31 -26.81 -0.81
N GLN A 466 6.02 -27.02 -1.90
CA GLN A 466 7.40 -26.53 -2.01
C GLN A 466 7.43 -25.00 -2.09
N GLN A 467 6.55 -24.40 -2.88
CA GLN A 467 6.41 -22.94 -2.94
C GLN A 467 6.04 -22.35 -1.57
N PHE A 468 5.14 -22.99 -0.82
CA PHE A 468 4.86 -22.54 0.55
C PHE A 468 6.11 -22.55 1.45
N ARG A 469 6.94 -23.59 1.33
CA ARG A 469 8.20 -23.64 2.11
C ARG A 469 9.19 -22.56 1.67
N GLU A 470 9.25 -22.28 0.37
CA GLU A 470 10.12 -21.20 -0.15
C GLU A 470 9.63 -19.82 0.30
N ILE A 471 8.29 -19.61 0.33
CA ILE A 471 7.68 -18.38 0.88
C ILE A 471 8.01 -18.25 2.37
N ASP A 472 7.93 -19.35 3.13
CA ASP A 472 8.27 -19.35 4.56
C ASP A 472 9.75 -19.04 4.79
N GLN A 473 10.63 -19.56 3.92
CA GLN A 473 12.05 -19.19 3.92
C GLN A 473 12.29 -17.71 3.61
N VAL A 474 11.57 -17.17 2.62
CA VAL A 474 11.63 -15.72 2.31
C VAL A 474 11.13 -14.89 3.49
N ALA A 475 10.04 -15.32 4.12
CA ALA A 475 9.53 -14.65 5.32
C ALA A 475 10.55 -14.70 6.47
N THR A 476 11.19 -15.86 6.67
CA THR A 476 12.25 -16.04 7.67
C THR A 476 13.45 -15.15 7.35
N ALA A 477 13.92 -15.15 6.10
CA ALA A 477 15.01 -14.29 5.66
C ALA A 477 14.69 -12.79 5.83
N SER A 478 13.41 -12.40 5.62
CA SER A 478 12.96 -11.04 5.86
C SER A 478 12.98 -10.68 7.34
N HIS A 479 12.61 -11.64 8.21
CA HIS A 479 12.73 -11.46 9.65
C HIS A 479 14.20 -11.34 10.10
N GLU A 480 15.07 -12.19 9.56
CA GLU A 480 16.52 -12.12 9.84
C GLU A 480 17.12 -10.81 9.34
N MET A 481 16.69 -10.35 8.14
CA MET A 481 17.12 -9.07 7.61
C MET A 481 16.66 -7.90 8.49
N THR A 482 15.42 -7.98 9.01
CA THR A 482 14.90 -6.98 9.96
C THR A 482 15.71 -7.00 11.27
N ALA A 483 16.00 -8.18 11.79
CA ALA A 483 16.83 -8.33 12.99
C ALA A 483 18.24 -7.78 12.74
N THR A 484 18.84 -8.12 11.59
CA THR A 484 20.16 -7.60 11.19
C THR A 484 20.15 -6.09 11.07
N ALA A 485 19.09 -5.51 10.47
CA ALA A 485 18.95 -4.05 10.37
C ALA A 485 18.85 -3.40 11.76
N GLN A 486 18.14 -4.05 12.70
CA GLN A 486 18.08 -3.59 14.09
C GLN A 486 19.45 -3.69 14.79
N ASP A 487 20.20 -4.75 14.53
CA ASP A 487 21.54 -4.90 15.09
C ASP A 487 22.54 -3.91 14.49
N VAL A 488 22.41 -3.62 13.19
CA VAL A 488 23.19 -2.54 12.55
C VAL A 488 22.84 -1.19 13.17
N ALA A 489 21.53 -0.91 13.35
CA ALA A 489 21.11 0.33 14.00
C ALA A 489 21.62 0.44 15.44
N ARG A 490 21.60 -0.69 16.18
CA ARG A 490 22.15 -0.76 17.53
C ARG A 490 23.66 -0.55 17.54
N SER A 491 24.36 -1.19 16.60
CA SER A 491 25.81 -1.02 16.45
C SER A 491 26.19 0.41 16.07
N ALA A 492 25.40 1.04 15.20
CA ALA A 492 25.57 2.45 14.85
C ALA A 492 25.34 3.36 16.06
N ALA A 493 24.32 3.06 16.89
CA ALA A 493 24.09 3.79 18.13
C ALA A 493 25.25 3.62 19.11
N GLN A 494 25.76 2.40 19.25
CA GLN A 494 26.92 2.12 20.10
C GLN A 494 28.20 2.83 19.59
N ALA A 495 28.39 2.84 18.27
CA ALA A 495 29.51 3.58 17.67
C ALA A 495 29.40 5.09 17.92
N ALA A 496 28.17 5.64 17.82
CA ALA A 496 27.92 7.04 18.16
C ALA A 496 28.16 7.34 19.63
N ASP A 497 27.83 6.40 20.52
CA ASP A 497 28.11 6.54 21.94
C ASP A 497 29.61 6.43 22.23
N ALA A 498 30.28 5.49 21.56
CA ALA A 498 31.75 5.37 21.67
C ALA A 498 32.46 6.63 21.14
N ALA A 499 31.97 7.21 20.03
CA ALA A 499 32.51 8.47 19.53
C ALA A 499 32.30 9.63 20.49
N ARG A 500 31.11 9.69 21.14
CA ARG A 500 30.86 10.67 22.20
C ARG A 500 31.78 10.47 23.42
N GLY A 501 32.01 9.19 23.79
CA GLY A 501 32.95 8.86 24.84
C GLY A 501 34.38 9.26 24.49
N ALA A 502 34.81 9.06 23.25
CA ALA A 502 36.12 9.50 22.77
C ALA A 502 36.24 11.03 22.73
N ASP A 503 35.19 11.73 22.29
CA ASP A 503 35.16 13.20 22.35
C ASP A 503 35.29 13.70 23.79
N GLN A 504 34.54 13.07 24.72
CA GLN A 504 34.64 13.39 26.13
C GLN A 504 36.07 13.13 26.69
N ALA A 505 36.62 11.94 26.38
CA ALA A 505 37.98 11.61 26.80
C ALA A 505 39.03 12.57 26.22
N THR A 506 38.79 13.04 24.99
CA THR A 506 39.66 14.04 24.36
C THR A 506 39.57 15.38 25.09
N ARG A 507 38.36 15.81 25.46
CA ARG A 507 38.16 17.05 26.26
C ARG A 507 38.82 16.93 27.65
N ASP A 508 38.63 15.76 28.27
CA ASP A 508 39.25 15.49 29.57
C ASP A 508 40.78 15.50 29.46
N GLY A 509 41.30 14.90 28.37
CA GLY A 509 42.73 14.94 28.04
C GLY A 509 43.25 16.36 27.81
N LEU A 510 42.52 17.19 27.08
CA LEU A 510 42.87 18.60 26.90
C LEU A 510 42.87 19.37 28.22
N ALA A 511 41.86 19.10 29.05
CA ALA A 511 41.81 19.71 30.39
C ALA A 511 42.98 19.27 31.30
N LEU A 512 43.45 18.02 31.11
CA LEU A 512 44.63 17.52 31.83
C LEU A 512 45.91 18.17 31.30
N ILE A 513 46.02 18.30 29.97
CA ILE A 513 47.15 19.00 29.34
C ILE A 513 47.23 20.46 29.84
N ASP A 514 46.07 21.13 29.87
CA ASP A 514 45.99 22.51 30.32
C ASP A 514 46.48 22.65 31.79
N ARG A 515 46.04 21.74 32.67
CA ARG A 515 46.53 21.66 34.05
C ARG A 515 48.03 21.36 34.11
N THR A 516 48.51 20.49 33.24
CA THR A 516 49.93 20.14 33.18
C THR A 516 50.75 21.37 32.75
N THR A 517 50.25 22.08 31.72
CA THR A 517 50.90 23.32 31.25
C THR A 517 50.94 24.38 32.36
N GLN A 518 49.81 24.57 33.07
CA GLN A 518 49.77 25.47 34.21
C GLN A 518 50.76 25.06 35.32
N SER A 519 50.91 23.74 35.54
CA SER A 519 51.87 23.22 36.50
C SER A 519 53.31 23.47 36.05
N ILE A 520 53.57 23.34 34.74
CA ILE A 520 54.90 23.65 34.18
C ILE A 520 55.19 25.15 34.29
N ASP A 521 54.18 25.97 33.95
CA ASP A 521 54.35 27.43 34.09
C ASP A 521 54.63 27.86 35.53
N SER A 522 53.91 27.25 36.48
CA SER A 522 54.17 27.52 37.91
C SER A 522 55.56 27.00 38.35
N LEU A 523 55.98 25.87 37.78
CA LEU A 523 57.35 25.36 38.06
C LEU A 523 58.43 26.28 37.47
N ALA A 524 58.19 26.77 36.23
CA ALA A 524 59.05 27.72 35.54
C ALA A 524 59.16 29.05 36.36
N ALA A 525 58.01 29.54 36.83
CA ALA A 525 57.96 30.72 37.67
C ALA A 525 58.75 30.53 39.02
N ASN A 526 58.57 29.32 39.60
CA ASN A 526 59.31 28.97 40.81
C ASN A 526 60.83 28.83 40.59
N LEU A 527 61.21 28.25 39.45
CA LEU A 527 62.63 28.17 39.04
C LEU A 527 63.24 29.57 38.78
N THR A 528 62.45 30.42 38.10
CA THR A 528 62.89 31.80 37.83
C THR A 528 63.04 32.59 39.14
N SER A 529 62.18 32.36 40.13
CA SER A 529 62.25 32.96 41.43
C SER A 529 63.46 32.43 42.25
N ALA A 530 63.75 31.13 42.09
CA ALA A 530 64.90 30.52 42.75
C ALA A 530 66.23 30.95 42.14
N MET A 531 66.28 31.23 40.84
CA MET A 531 67.47 31.74 40.14
C MET A 531 67.73 33.23 40.38
N GLY A 532 66.75 33.96 40.87
CA GLY A 532 66.92 35.39 41.28
C GLY A 532 67.39 35.62 42.71
N GLN A 533 67.69 34.53 43.46
CA GLN A 533 68.20 34.58 44.87
C GLN A 533 69.64 34.07 45.01
N VAL A 534 70.38 33.94 43.91
CA VAL A 534 71.82 33.62 43.98
C VAL A 534 72.64 34.84 43.55
#